data_c34e8423a50ac678ae1086a1d3a1e88d
#
_entry.id   c34e8423a50ac678ae1086a1d3a1e88d
#
_cell.length_a   1.000
_cell.length_b   1.000
_cell.length_c   1.000
_cell.angle_alpha   90.00
_cell.angle_beta   90.00
_cell.angle_gamma   90.00
#
_symmetry.space_group_name_H-M   'P 1'
#
loop_
_entity.id
_entity.type
_entity.pdbx_description
1 polymer ?
#
loop_
_entity_poly.entity_id
_entity_poly.type
_entity_poly.pdbx_seq_one_letter_code
_entity_poly.pdbx_strand_id
1 'polypeptide(L)'
;MGPFDCAAETLPACRAVLQRLTEDDLSRPTPCTEYTVGDVGQHVVRSMVLLASVAGERIDTPVAGTLEENVAATAEAALAAWRRHGLDGPVAVGRSVMPAGLAAQIIPLELLVHGWDIAQATGQSIDASPEVASYLLARARELITQDKRGRSFAAEVPVRPEATALRRLIAFTGRPP
;
A
#
# COMPACT_ATOMS: atom_id res chain seq x y z
N MET A 1 -1.17 17.46 -5.27
CA MET A 1 -0.71 16.25 -4.57
C MET A 1 -0.60 15.12 -5.58
N GLY A 2 0.48 14.39 -5.57
CA GLY A 2 0.75 13.29 -6.49
C GLY A 2 1.26 12.04 -5.77
N PRO A 3 1.61 10.96 -6.52
CA PRO A 3 2.08 9.72 -5.92
C PRO A 3 3.34 9.89 -5.07
N PHE A 4 4.24 10.75 -5.50
CA PHE A 4 5.50 11.01 -4.80
C PHE A 4 5.31 11.81 -3.51
N ASP A 5 4.38 12.75 -3.50
CA ASP A 5 4.03 13.52 -2.29
C ASP A 5 3.40 12.60 -1.23
N CYS A 6 2.48 11.72 -1.66
CA CYS A 6 1.89 10.73 -0.77
C CYS A 6 2.93 9.73 -0.26
N ALA A 7 3.82 9.23 -1.13
CA ALA A 7 4.86 8.28 -0.73
C ALA A 7 5.87 8.89 0.24
N ALA A 8 6.15 10.20 0.15
CA ALA A 8 7.03 10.90 1.09
C ALA A 8 6.49 10.87 2.54
N GLU A 9 5.19 10.67 2.73
CA GLU A 9 4.56 10.51 4.05
C GLU A 9 4.33 9.04 4.39
N THR A 10 3.78 8.25 3.45
CA THR A 10 3.35 6.88 3.75
C THR A 10 4.51 5.90 3.89
N LEU A 11 5.63 6.09 3.19
CA LEU A 11 6.80 5.23 3.31
C LEU A 11 7.46 5.34 4.70
N PRO A 12 7.80 6.53 5.22
CA PRO A 12 8.31 6.64 6.58
C PRO A 12 7.34 6.12 7.65
N ALA A 13 6.03 6.36 7.47
CA ALA A 13 5.02 5.86 8.41
C ALA A 13 4.95 4.33 8.42
N CYS A 14 4.97 3.69 7.25
CA CYS A 14 5.03 2.23 7.13
C CYS A 14 6.33 1.68 7.74
N ARG A 15 7.47 2.27 7.43
CA ARG A 15 8.78 1.88 7.98
C ARG A 15 8.79 1.94 9.50
N ALA A 16 8.23 2.98 10.11
CA ALA A 16 8.16 3.12 11.57
C ALA A 16 7.39 1.99 12.24
N VAL A 17 6.37 1.43 11.59
CA VAL A 17 5.66 0.23 12.05
C VAL A 17 6.54 -1.01 11.90
N LEU A 18 7.17 -1.20 10.74
CA LEU A 18 7.99 -2.37 10.43
C LEU A 18 9.25 -2.46 11.31
N GLN A 19 9.87 -1.34 11.66
CA GLN A 19 11.06 -1.27 12.53
C GLN A 19 10.81 -1.77 13.96
N ARG A 20 9.56 -1.83 14.40
CA ARG A 20 9.18 -2.29 15.75
C ARG A 20 8.78 -3.76 15.79
N LEU A 21 8.79 -4.44 14.65
CA LEU A 21 8.42 -5.86 14.57
C LEU A 21 9.50 -6.73 15.21
N THR A 22 9.04 -7.74 15.91
CA THR A 22 9.85 -8.87 16.38
C THR A 22 9.61 -10.09 15.49
N GLU A 23 10.43 -11.14 15.61
CA GLU A 23 10.19 -12.40 14.88
C GLU A 23 8.84 -13.03 15.23
N ASP A 24 8.42 -12.93 16.50
CA ASP A 24 7.14 -13.48 16.97
C ASP A 24 5.93 -12.76 16.33
N ASP A 25 6.08 -11.50 15.96
CA ASP A 25 5.02 -10.74 15.32
C ASP A 25 4.72 -11.23 13.90
N LEU A 26 5.69 -11.80 13.20
CA LEU A 26 5.54 -12.20 11.79
C LEU A 26 4.44 -13.25 11.58
N SER A 27 4.14 -14.05 12.58
CA SER A 27 3.09 -15.09 12.53
C SER A 27 1.71 -14.59 12.91
N ARG A 28 1.56 -13.35 13.39
CA ARG A 28 0.26 -12.82 13.83
C ARG A 28 -0.71 -12.64 12.67
N PRO A 29 -1.99 -12.98 12.84
CA PRO A 29 -3.03 -12.73 11.84
C PRO A 29 -3.27 -11.23 11.68
N THR A 30 -3.62 -10.80 10.47
CA THR A 30 -3.89 -9.40 10.15
C THR A 30 -5.35 -9.18 9.75
N PRO A 31 -5.84 -7.92 9.72
CA PRO A 31 -7.14 -7.57 9.12
C PRO A 31 -7.24 -7.88 7.62
N CYS A 32 -6.12 -8.06 6.93
CA CYS A 32 -6.09 -8.61 5.58
C CYS A 32 -6.25 -10.13 5.69
N THR A 33 -7.49 -10.60 5.72
CA THR A 33 -7.86 -11.98 5.99
C THR A 33 -7.02 -12.98 5.17
N GLU A 34 -6.62 -14.08 5.79
CA GLU A 34 -5.73 -15.12 5.25
C GLU A 34 -4.24 -14.77 5.20
N TYR A 35 -3.84 -13.55 5.61
CA TYR A 35 -2.44 -13.14 5.65
C TYR A 35 -1.97 -12.89 7.08
N THR A 36 -0.80 -13.42 7.42
CA THR A 36 -0.02 -13.03 8.59
C THR A 36 0.70 -11.70 8.34
N VAL A 37 1.30 -11.13 9.38
CA VAL A 37 2.16 -9.93 9.27
C VAL A 37 3.28 -10.17 8.24
N GLY A 38 3.95 -11.33 8.31
CA GLY A 38 4.99 -11.71 7.35
C GLY A 38 4.47 -11.79 5.91
N ASP A 39 3.29 -12.38 5.73
CA ASP A 39 2.69 -12.50 4.39
C ASP A 39 2.31 -11.14 3.80
N VAL A 40 1.74 -10.24 4.61
CA VAL A 40 1.42 -8.86 4.19
C VAL A 40 2.68 -8.11 3.79
N GLY A 41 3.75 -8.19 4.59
CA GLY A 41 5.00 -7.53 4.25
C GLY A 41 5.61 -8.06 2.96
N GLN A 42 5.62 -9.39 2.77
CA GLN A 42 6.07 -10.00 1.51
C GLN A 42 5.17 -9.64 0.32
N HIS A 43 3.86 -9.46 0.55
CA HIS A 43 2.95 -8.95 -0.46
C HIS A 43 3.35 -7.53 -0.89
N VAL A 44 3.63 -6.64 0.05
CA VAL A 44 4.09 -5.27 -0.26
C VAL A 44 5.37 -5.30 -1.09
N VAL A 45 6.38 -6.11 -0.71
CA VAL A 45 7.61 -6.28 -1.50
C VAL A 45 7.30 -6.70 -2.94
N ARG A 46 6.46 -7.75 -3.12
CA ARG A 46 6.06 -8.21 -4.46
C ARG A 46 5.31 -7.15 -5.27
N SER A 47 4.45 -6.37 -4.61
CA SER A 47 3.73 -5.25 -5.24
C SER A 47 4.70 -4.18 -5.73
N MET A 48 5.73 -3.82 -4.94
CA MET A 48 6.75 -2.85 -5.35
C MET A 48 7.57 -3.34 -6.55
N VAL A 49 7.98 -4.62 -6.53
CA VAL A 49 8.69 -5.23 -7.68
C VAL A 49 7.82 -5.20 -8.94
N LEU A 50 6.55 -5.55 -8.84
CA LEU A 50 5.61 -5.47 -9.95
C LEU A 50 5.46 -4.04 -10.47
N LEU A 51 5.28 -3.07 -9.57
CA LEU A 51 5.07 -1.67 -9.95
C LEU A 51 6.31 -1.03 -10.58
N ALA A 52 7.51 -1.44 -10.17
CA ALA A 52 8.75 -1.06 -10.86
C ALA A 52 8.79 -1.63 -12.29
N SER A 53 8.38 -2.90 -12.44
CA SER A 53 8.30 -3.54 -13.77
C SER A 53 7.28 -2.84 -14.69
N VAL A 54 6.15 -2.40 -14.16
CA VAL A 54 5.16 -1.59 -14.92
C VAL A 54 5.76 -0.28 -15.40
N ALA A 55 6.64 0.34 -14.60
CA ALA A 55 7.39 1.54 -14.97
C ALA A 55 8.61 1.26 -15.87
N GLY A 56 8.77 0.03 -16.38
CA GLY A 56 9.84 -0.36 -17.30
C GLY A 56 11.16 -0.73 -16.62
N GLU A 57 11.20 -0.85 -15.30
CA GLU A 57 12.42 -1.15 -14.54
C GLU A 57 12.35 -2.54 -13.89
N ARG A 58 13.43 -3.29 -14.01
CA ARG A 58 13.57 -4.58 -13.35
C ARG A 58 14.31 -4.41 -12.04
N ILE A 59 13.65 -4.77 -10.94
CA ILE A 59 14.28 -4.85 -9.62
C ILE A 59 14.14 -6.28 -9.09
N ASP A 60 15.16 -6.76 -8.38
CA ASP A 60 15.13 -8.09 -7.80
C ASP A 60 14.32 -8.11 -6.49
N THR A 61 13.66 -9.24 -6.24
CA THR A 61 13.06 -9.47 -4.93
C THR A 61 14.19 -9.76 -3.93
N PRO A 62 14.31 -9.00 -2.82
CA PRO A 62 15.32 -9.26 -1.81
C PRO A 62 15.18 -10.68 -1.24
N VAL A 63 16.30 -11.35 -1.04
CA VAL A 63 16.38 -12.71 -0.46
C VAL A 63 16.96 -12.72 0.95
N ALA A 64 17.42 -11.58 1.46
CA ALA A 64 18.03 -11.38 2.77
C ALA A 64 17.61 -10.03 3.36
N GLY A 65 17.91 -9.80 4.64
CA GLY A 65 17.54 -8.59 5.34
C GLY A 65 16.23 -8.70 6.10
N THR A 66 15.93 -7.69 6.90
CA THR A 66 14.66 -7.57 7.62
C THR A 66 13.50 -7.23 6.68
N LEU A 67 12.28 -7.43 7.15
CA LEU A 67 11.09 -7.06 6.40
C LEU A 67 11.06 -5.55 6.10
N GLU A 68 11.47 -4.73 7.06
CA GLU A 68 11.58 -3.27 6.90
C GLU A 68 12.57 -2.89 5.80
N GLU A 69 13.78 -3.43 5.83
CA GLU A 69 14.81 -3.17 4.82
C GLU A 69 14.32 -3.54 3.42
N ASN A 70 13.67 -4.69 3.30
CA ASN A 70 13.16 -5.20 2.03
C ASN A 70 12.02 -4.33 1.46
N VAL A 71 11.07 -3.93 2.31
CA VAL A 71 9.97 -3.03 1.92
C VAL A 71 10.53 -1.66 1.55
N ALA A 72 11.44 -1.09 2.35
CA ALA A 72 12.02 0.22 2.08
C ALA A 72 12.79 0.22 0.76
N ALA A 73 13.70 -0.72 0.56
CA ALA A 73 14.53 -0.79 -0.64
C ALA A 73 13.69 -0.96 -1.92
N THR A 74 12.70 -1.86 -1.89
CA THR A 74 11.85 -2.09 -3.07
C THR A 74 10.90 -0.93 -3.34
N ALA A 75 10.35 -0.26 -2.31
CA ALA A 75 9.52 0.92 -2.47
C ALA A 75 10.31 2.11 -3.03
N GLU A 76 11.51 2.37 -2.52
CA GLU A 76 12.40 3.41 -3.03
C GLU A 76 12.79 3.16 -4.50
N ALA A 77 13.13 1.92 -4.85
CA ALA A 77 13.44 1.53 -6.22
C ALA A 77 12.23 1.69 -7.16
N ALA A 78 11.04 1.28 -6.72
CA ALA A 78 9.81 1.47 -7.50
C ALA A 78 9.48 2.96 -7.70
N LEU A 79 9.60 3.78 -6.67
CA LEU A 79 9.42 5.24 -6.78
C LEU A 79 10.44 5.88 -7.72
N ALA A 80 11.70 5.43 -7.69
CA ALA A 80 12.71 5.89 -8.62
C ALA A 80 12.39 5.49 -10.07
N ALA A 81 11.91 4.27 -10.30
CA ALA A 81 11.44 3.81 -11.60
C ALA A 81 10.32 4.72 -12.15
N TRP A 82 9.30 4.99 -11.33
CA TRP A 82 8.19 5.87 -11.72
C TRP A 82 8.60 7.32 -11.94
N ARG A 83 9.61 7.84 -11.21
CA ARG A 83 10.15 9.18 -11.51
C ARG A 83 10.82 9.25 -12.89
N ARG A 84 11.48 8.15 -13.31
CA ARG A 84 12.08 8.06 -14.67
C ARG A 84 11.05 7.85 -15.76
N HIS A 85 10.06 6.97 -15.51
CA HIS A 85 8.98 6.68 -16.45
C HIS A 85 8.11 7.91 -16.73
N GLY A 86 7.85 8.72 -15.71
CA GLY A 86 6.88 9.81 -15.76
C GLY A 86 5.45 9.32 -15.43
N LEU A 87 4.51 10.26 -15.38
CA LEU A 87 3.12 10.00 -14.98
C LEU A 87 2.12 10.14 -16.14
N ASP A 88 2.61 10.35 -17.34
CA ASP A 88 1.78 10.54 -18.53
C ASP A 88 1.57 9.23 -19.29
N GLY A 89 0.45 9.18 -20.01
CA GLY A 89 0.11 8.05 -20.87
C GLY A 89 -0.50 6.85 -20.14
N PRO A 90 -0.87 5.80 -20.88
CA PRO A 90 -1.42 4.57 -20.32
C PRO A 90 -0.32 3.56 -20.00
N VAL A 91 -0.55 2.78 -18.94
CA VAL A 91 0.27 1.61 -18.56
C VAL A 91 -0.58 0.40 -18.31
N ALA A 92 -0.02 -0.79 -18.49
CA ALA A 92 -0.68 -2.06 -18.16
C ALA A 92 -0.28 -2.53 -16.76
N VAL A 93 -1.25 -2.67 -15.87
CA VAL A 93 -1.07 -3.26 -14.54
C VAL A 93 -1.87 -4.57 -14.49
N GLY A 94 -1.18 -5.69 -14.60
CA GLY A 94 -1.82 -6.99 -14.77
C GLY A 94 -2.68 -7.03 -16.05
N ARG A 95 -3.99 -7.22 -15.91
CA ARG A 95 -4.94 -7.26 -17.03
C ARG A 95 -5.64 -5.92 -17.30
N SER A 96 -5.35 -4.91 -16.51
CA SER A 96 -5.98 -3.60 -16.59
C SER A 96 -5.05 -2.59 -17.25
N VAL A 97 -5.59 -1.71 -18.10
CA VAL A 97 -4.88 -0.54 -18.63
C VAL A 97 -5.42 0.69 -17.92
N MET A 98 -4.53 1.54 -17.41
CA MET A 98 -4.91 2.74 -16.68
C MET A 98 -3.89 3.86 -16.89
N PRO A 99 -4.23 5.13 -16.56
CA PRO A 99 -3.26 6.23 -16.60
C PRO A 99 -2.05 5.95 -15.71
N ALA A 100 -0.85 6.26 -16.17
CA ALA A 100 0.41 6.07 -15.44
C ALA A 100 0.37 6.74 -14.07
N GLY A 101 -0.14 7.98 -13.98
CA GLY A 101 -0.29 8.69 -12.71
C GLY A 101 -1.22 7.98 -11.72
N LEU A 102 -2.25 7.25 -12.18
CA LEU A 102 -3.11 6.46 -11.31
C LEU A 102 -2.42 5.16 -10.88
N ALA A 103 -1.69 4.49 -11.77
CA ALA A 103 -0.94 3.29 -11.45
C ALA A 103 0.15 3.57 -10.38
N ALA A 104 0.86 4.69 -10.50
CA ALA A 104 1.86 5.09 -9.50
C ALA A 104 1.26 5.34 -8.10
N GLN A 105 -0.03 5.67 -7.99
CA GLN A 105 -0.73 5.84 -6.70
C GLN A 105 -0.91 4.51 -5.94
N ILE A 106 -0.75 3.39 -6.59
CA ILE A 106 -0.82 2.09 -5.92
C ILE A 106 0.31 1.98 -4.88
N ILE A 107 1.50 2.54 -5.13
CA ILE A 107 2.62 2.51 -4.18
C ILE A 107 2.24 3.10 -2.81
N PRO A 108 1.88 4.38 -2.68
CA PRO A 108 1.54 4.95 -1.39
C PRO A 108 0.27 4.33 -0.78
N LEU A 109 -0.67 3.84 -1.60
CA LEU A 109 -1.85 3.14 -1.12
C LEU A 109 -1.49 1.80 -0.46
N GLU A 110 -0.65 0.98 -1.10
CA GLU A 110 -0.14 -0.29 -0.55
C GLU A 110 0.61 -0.04 0.77
N LEU A 111 1.52 0.94 0.80
CA LEU A 111 2.29 1.27 1.99
C LEU A 111 1.40 1.68 3.17
N LEU A 112 0.39 2.52 2.93
CA LEU A 112 -0.48 2.99 4.01
C LEU A 112 -1.47 1.92 4.48
N VAL A 113 -2.13 1.23 3.55
CA VAL A 113 -3.17 0.25 3.90
C VAL A 113 -2.56 -0.99 4.54
N HIS A 114 -1.49 -1.52 4.00
CA HIS A 114 -0.81 -2.69 4.57
C HIS A 114 0.05 -2.34 5.79
N GLY A 115 0.61 -1.13 5.85
CA GLY A 115 1.19 -0.61 7.08
C GLY A 115 0.17 -0.55 8.21
N TRP A 116 -1.09 -0.18 7.90
CA TRP A 116 -2.19 -0.21 8.85
C TRP A 116 -2.56 -1.64 9.26
N ASP A 117 -2.65 -2.59 8.32
CA ASP A 117 -2.90 -4.00 8.63
C ASP A 117 -1.88 -4.54 9.64
N ILE A 118 -0.60 -4.27 9.42
CA ILE A 118 0.49 -4.69 10.30
C ILE A 118 0.40 -3.99 11.66
N ALA A 119 0.15 -2.68 11.68
CA ALA A 119 0.00 -1.92 12.92
C ALA A 119 -1.13 -2.48 13.79
N GLN A 120 -2.30 -2.78 13.21
CA GLN A 120 -3.42 -3.39 13.94
C GLN A 120 -3.06 -4.77 14.51
N ALA A 121 -2.40 -5.62 13.72
CA ALA A 121 -2.00 -6.95 14.15
C ALA A 121 -1.01 -6.94 15.32
N THR A 122 -0.23 -5.87 15.44
CA THR A 122 0.86 -5.76 16.44
C THR A 122 0.56 -4.77 17.57
N GLY A 123 -0.66 -4.24 17.62
CA GLY A 123 -1.08 -3.27 18.66
C GLY A 123 -0.39 -1.91 18.51
N GLN A 124 0.09 -1.59 17.32
CA GLN A 124 0.69 -0.31 16.98
C GLN A 124 -0.33 0.61 16.29
N SER A 125 0.05 1.86 16.06
CA SER A 125 -0.68 2.80 15.21
C SER A 125 0.17 3.20 14.00
N ILE A 126 -0.50 3.56 12.92
CA ILE A 126 0.09 4.26 11.79
C ILE A 126 -0.68 5.54 11.57
N ASP A 127 0.03 6.63 11.33
CA ASP A 127 -0.57 7.94 11.08
C ASP A 127 -0.39 8.36 9.62
N ALA A 128 -1.37 9.09 9.12
CA ALA A 128 -1.30 9.79 7.85
C ALA A 128 -2.06 11.12 8.00
N SER A 129 -1.56 12.16 7.35
CA SER A 129 -2.27 13.44 7.33
C SER A 129 -3.68 13.27 6.75
N PRO A 130 -4.67 14.05 7.21
CA PRO A 130 -6.01 14.03 6.63
C PRO A 130 -6.00 14.30 5.13
N GLU A 131 -5.07 15.11 4.64
CA GLU A 131 -4.88 15.46 3.25
C GLU A 131 -4.44 14.25 2.41
N VAL A 132 -3.39 13.53 2.85
CA VAL A 132 -2.90 12.31 2.18
C VAL A 132 -3.96 11.21 2.23
N ALA A 133 -4.57 10.96 3.39
CA ALA A 133 -5.58 9.93 3.52
C ALA A 133 -6.83 10.21 2.66
N SER A 134 -7.29 11.46 2.59
CA SER A 134 -8.42 11.86 1.72
C SER A 134 -8.08 11.73 0.24
N TYR A 135 -6.89 12.13 -0.14
CA TYR A 135 -6.41 12.01 -1.51
C TYR A 135 -6.31 10.54 -1.93
N LEU A 136 -5.71 9.69 -1.09
CA LEU A 136 -5.60 8.26 -1.37
C LEU A 136 -6.98 7.57 -1.38
N LEU A 137 -7.93 8.00 -0.56
CA LEU A 137 -9.32 7.52 -0.64
C LEU A 137 -9.95 7.83 -2.01
N ALA A 138 -9.74 9.04 -2.53
CA ALA A 138 -10.23 9.40 -3.87
C ALA A 138 -9.59 8.51 -4.94
N ARG A 139 -8.29 8.25 -4.88
CA ARG A 139 -7.58 7.34 -5.82
C ARG A 139 -8.01 5.88 -5.64
N ALA A 140 -8.21 5.42 -4.40
CA ALA A 140 -8.71 4.08 -4.13
C ALA A 140 -10.08 3.83 -4.79
N ARG A 141 -10.95 4.85 -4.83
CA ARG A 141 -12.26 4.75 -5.51
C ARG A 141 -12.14 4.57 -7.03
N GLU A 142 -11.08 5.07 -7.64
CA GLU A 142 -10.81 4.85 -9.07
C GLU A 142 -10.13 3.48 -9.31
N LEU A 143 -9.30 3.04 -8.37
CA LEU A 143 -8.54 1.79 -8.46
C LEU A 143 -9.37 0.56 -8.10
N ILE A 144 -10.22 0.64 -7.07
CA ILE A 144 -11.00 -0.48 -6.53
C ILE A 144 -12.41 -0.43 -7.12
N THR A 145 -12.55 -0.97 -8.31
CA THR A 145 -13.81 -1.10 -9.03
C THR A 145 -14.62 -2.30 -8.55
N GLN A 146 -15.91 -2.38 -8.91
CA GLN A 146 -16.82 -3.43 -8.42
C GLN A 146 -16.36 -4.85 -8.78
N ASP A 147 -15.71 -5.03 -9.92
CA ASP A 147 -15.17 -6.33 -10.35
C ASP A 147 -13.98 -6.82 -9.50
N LYS A 148 -13.37 -5.94 -8.70
CA LYS A 148 -12.32 -6.27 -7.73
C LYS A 148 -12.88 -6.63 -6.35
N ARG A 149 -14.14 -6.27 -6.07
CA ARG A 149 -14.83 -6.64 -4.83
C ARG A 149 -15.12 -8.14 -4.79
N GLY A 150 -14.93 -8.74 -3.63
CA GLY A 150 -15.07 -10.20 -3.45
C GLY A 150 -13.89 -11.03 -3.99
N ARG A 151 -12.86 -10.37 -4.55
CA ARG A 151 -11.61 -11.01 -5.02
C ARG A 151 -10.40 -10.45 -4.27
N SER A 152 -10.02 -9.24 -4.60
CA SER A 152 -8.85 -8.57 -4.00
C SER A 152 -9.23 -7.65 -2.84
N PHE A 153 -10.49 -7.24 -2.77
CA PHE A 153 -11.02 -6.35 -1.73
C PHE A 153 -12.38 -6.86 -1.25
N ALA A 154 -12.61 -6.82 0.07
CA ALA A 154 -13.93 -7.06 0.63
C ALA A 154 -14.88 -5.88 0.32
N ALA A 155 -16.15 -6.03 0.69
CA ALA A 155 -17.12 -4.93 0.62
C ALA A 155 -16.67 -3.78 1.55
N GLU A 156 -17.00 -2.54 1.16
CA GLU A 156 -16.75 -1.37 2.01
C GLU A 156 -17.47 -1.54 3.35
N VAL A 157 -16.75 -1.24 4.43
CA VAL A 157 -17.29 -1.27 5.79
C VAL A 157 -17.92 0.09 6.12
N PRO A 158 -19.16 0.14 6.61
CA PRO A 158 -19.77 1.39 7.04
C PRO A 158 -19.00 2.03 8.20
N VAL A 159 -18.78 3.33 8.12
CA VAL A 159 -18.18 4.13 9.20
C VAL A 159 -19.06 5.32 9.54
N ARG A 160 -18.88 5.87 10.74
CA ARG A 160 -19.61 7.07 11.19
C ARG A 160 -19.23 8.27 10.31
N PRO A 161 -20.14 9.25 10.14
CA PRO A 161 -19.86 10.47 9.37
C PRO A 161 -18.62 11.25 9.87
N GLU A 162 -18.33 11.18 11.18
CA GLU A 162 -17.21 11.87 11.84
C GLU A 162 -15.89 11.08 11.77
N ALA A 163 -15.87 9.92 11.12
CA ALA A 163 -14.66 9.12 10.98
C ALA A 163 -13.55 9.92 10.31
N THR A 164 -12.32 9.73 10.78
CA THR A 164 -11.13 10.35 10.18
C THR A 164 -10.96 9.91 8.72
N ALA A 165 -10.23 10.69 7.94
CA ALA A 165 -9.94 10.34 6.54
C ALA A 165 -9.26 8.98 6.41
N LEU A 166 -8.32 8.67 7.30
CA LEU A 166 -7.66 7.36 7.34
C LEU A 166 -8.67 6.23 7.61
N ARG A 167 -9.54 6.38 8.61
CA ARG A 167 -10.57 5.36 8.90
C ARG A 167 -11.51 5.13 7.71
N ARG A 168 -11.88 6.20 7.01
CA ARG A 168 -12.71 6.08 5.78
C ARG A 168 -11.96 5.36 4.66
N LEU A 169 -10.68 5.65 4.46
CA LEU A 169 -9.84 4.94 3.49
C LEU A 169 -9.77 3.45 3.81
N ILE A 170 -9.45 3.11 5.04
CA ILE A 170 -9.34 1.72 5.50
C ILE A 170 -10.67 0.98 5.33
N ALA A 171 -11.77 1.59 5.78
CA ALA A 171 -13.13 1.03 5.61
C ALA A 171 -13.49 0.82 4.14
N PHE A 172 -13.12 1.77 3.27
CA PHE A 172 -13.34 1.64 1.83
C PHE A 172 -12.59 0.43 1.23
N THR A 173 -11.42 0.08 1.76
CA THR A 173 -10.69 -1.12 1.31
C THR A 173 -11.26 -2.43 1.85
N GLY A 174 -12.36 -2.37 2.64
CA GLY A 174 -13.07 -3.54 3.17
C GLY A 174 -12.56 -4.03 4.53
N ARG A 175 -11.76 -3.22 5.23
CA ARG A 175 -11.24 -3.51 6.55
C ARG A 175 -12.08 -2.83 7.63
N PRO A 176 -12.39 -3.50 8.75
CA PRO A 176 -13.06 -2.86 9.90
C PRO A 176 -12.05 -1.97 10.65
N PRO A 177 -12.14 -0.62 10.53
CA PRO A 177 -11.17 0.31 11.12
C PRO A 177 -11.48 0.64 12.59
#